data_a7c2d844092adb675a190d46833afc14
#
_entry.id   a7c2d844092adb675a190d46833afc14
#
_cell.length_a   1.000
_cell.length_b   1.000
_cell.length_c   1.000
_cell.angle_alpha   90.00
_cell.angle_beta   90.00
_cell.angle_gamma   90.00
#
_symmetry.space_group_name_H-M   'P 1'
#
loop_
_entity.id
_entity.type
_entity.pdbx_description
1 polymer ?
#
loop_
_entity_poly.entity_id
_entity_poly.type
_entity_poly.pdbx_seq_one_letter_code
_entity_poly.pdbx_strand_id
1 'polypeptide(L)' 'MHTSEWPSEYLSRKEAYLESGYKAIVVSSSGYKLCLVQDSGISDVRWAGDAVVVAYRNGTRMRYYGPYGSQRESI' A
#
# COMPACT_ATOMS: atom_id res chain seq x y z
N MET A 1 -12.56 -1.52 13.68
CA MET A 1 -11.38 -0.65 13.49
C MET A 1 -10.12 -1.50 13.51
N HIS A 2 -9.25 -1.31 12.55
CA HIS A 2 -7.99 -2.05 12.47
C HIS A 2 -6.84 -1.21 13.00
N THR A 3 -6.04 -1.81 13.86
CA THR A 3 -4.79 -1.19 14.27
C THR A 3 -3.75 -1.42 13.17
N SER A 4 -2.94 -0.42 12.87
CA SER A 4 -1.89 -0.56 11.88
C SER A 4 -0.90 -1.64 12.30
N GLU A 5 -0.59 -2.54 11.37
CA GLU A 5 0.41 -3.59 11.57
C GLU A 5 1.64 -3.36 10.71
N TRP A 6 1.76 -2.16 10.12
CA TRP A 6 2.94 -1.79 9.37
C TRP A 6 4.13 -1.64 10.31
N PRO A 7 5.28 -2.28 10.01
CA PRO A 7 6.50 -2.07 10.79
C PRO A 7 6.91 -0.60 10.80
N SER A 8 7.55 -0.18 11.87
CA SER A 8 7.95 1.21 12.05
C SER A 8 8.84 1.74 10.92
N GLU A 9 9.62 0.87 10.28
CA GLU A 9 10.49 1.26 9.17
C GLU A 9 9.68 1.76 7.95
N TYR A 10 8.45 1.31 7.77
CA TYR A 10 7.57 1.81 6.72
C TYR A 10 6.81 3.04 7.18
N LEU A 11 6.37 3.04 8.44
CA LEU A 11 5.63 4.16 9.01
C LEU A 11 6.48 5.43 9.11
N SER A 12 7.78 5.29 9.33
CA SER A 12 8.67 6.44 9.44
C SER A 12 8.93 7.13 8.11
N ARG A 13 8.82 6.41 7.01
CA ARG A 13 9.05 6.97 5.67
C ARG A 13 7.77 7.33 4.94
N LYS A 14 6.76 6.46 5.04
CA LYS A 14 5.45 6.63 4.37
C LYS A 14 5.59 6.99 2.90
N GLU A 15 6.42 6.24 2.18
CA GLU A 15 6.58 6.40 0.75
C GLU A 15 5.93 5.22 0.04
N ALA A 16 5.02 5.50 -0.88
CA ALA A 16 4.37 4.46 -1.69
C ALA A 16 4.09 5.04 -3.07
N TYR A 17 4.19 4.20 -4.09
CA TYR A 17 3.96 4.64 -5.46
C TYR A 17 3.58 3.47 -6.36
N LEU A 18 3.07 3.80 -7.53
CA LEU A 18 2.73 2.81 -8.56
C LEU A 18 3.93 2.68 -9.51
N GLU A 19 4.53 1.49 -9.58
CA GLU A 19 5.66 1.22 -10.44
C GLU A 19 5.21 0.51 -11.70
N SER A 20 5.71 0.96 -12.84
CA SER A 20 5.44 0.35 -14.17
C SER A 20 3.95 0.27 -14.51
N GLY A 21 3.12 1.00 -13.79
CA GLY A 21 1.68 1.02 -14.02
C GLY A 21 0.90 -0.15 -13.42
N TYR A 22 1.58 -1.10 -12.74
CA TYR A 22 0.87 -2.26 -12.21
C TYR A 22 1.38 -2.79 -10.88
N LYS A 23 2.44 -2.21 -10.32
CA LYS A 23 2.99 -2.67 -9.03
C LYS A 23 2.82 -1.60 -7.96
N ALA A 24 2.12 -1.95 -6.89
CA ALA A 24 2.03 -1.08 -5.72
C ALA A 24 3.26 -1.30 -4.85
N ILE A 25 4.13 -0.30 -4.79
CA ILE A 25 5.40 -0.37 -4.07
C ILE A 25 5.33 0.45 -2.81
N VAL A 26 5.80 -0.11 -1.70
CA VAL A 26 5.93 0.58 -0.42
C VAL A 26 7.41 0.54 -0.02
N VAL A 27 7.98 1.68 0.31
CA VAL A 27 9.42 1.81 0.56
C VAL A 27 9.68 2.00 2.04
N SER A 28 10.61 1.19 2.59
CA SER A 28 11.02 1.32 3.98
C SER A 28 12.07 2.40 4.18
N SER A 29 12.35 2.74 5.43
CA SER A 29 13.37 3.74 5.76
C SER A 29 14.77 3.32 5.31
N SER A 30 15.02 2.03 5.17
CA SER A 30 16.30 1.51 4.66
C SER A 30 16.37 1.47 3.13
N GLY A 31 15.28 1.82 2.45
CA GLY A 31 15.23 1.78 0.99
C GLY A 31 14.72 0.48 0.40
N TYR A 32 14.32 -0.48 1.23
CA TYR A 32 13.73 -1.72 0.74
C TYR A 32 12.39 -1.44 0.05
N LYS A 33 12.23 -1.98 -1.15
CA LYS A 33 11.00 -1.83 -1.93
C LYS A 33 10.15 -3.08 -1.79
N LEU A 34 9.05 -2.95 -1.07
CA LEU A 34 8.08 -4.03 -0.91
C LEU A 34 7.04 -3.93 -2.01
N CYS A 35 6.84 -5.01 -2.78
CA CYS A 35 5.74 -5.08 -3.72
C CYS A 35 4.51 -5.58 -2.97
N LEU A 36 3.58 -4.69 -2.70
CA LEU A 36 2.40 -5.01 -1.91
C LEU A 36 1.38 -5.82 -2.71
N VAL A 37 1.12 -5.38 -3.94
CA VAL A 37 0.17 -6.03 -4.83
C VAL A 37 0.51 -5.69 -6.27
N GLN A 38 0.22 -6.61 -7.19
CA GLN A 38 0.38 -6.40 -8.63
C GLN A 38 -0.98 -6.55 -9.31
N ASP A 39 -1.39 -5.53 -10.05
CA ASP A 39 -2.65 -5.56 -10.78
C ASP A 39 -2.64 -4.42 -11.81
N SER A 40 -2.89 -4.75 -13.07
CA SER A 40 -2.91 -3.75 -14.14
C SER A 40 -4.06 -2.74 -14.01
N GLY A 41 -5.03 -3.03 -13.16
CA GLY A 41 -6.15 -2.12 -12.90
C GLY A 41 -5.88 -1.04 -11.86
N ILE A 42 -4.70 -1.03 -11.24
CA ILE A 42 -4.36 -0.03 -10.23
C ILE A 42 -4.20 1.34 -10.88
N SER A 43 -4.82 2.35 -10.29
CA SER A 43 -4.69 3.74 -10.75
C SER A 43 -3.87 4.61 -9.81
N ASP A 44 -3.79 4.25 -8.52
CA ASP A 44 -3.07 5.05 -7.54
C ASP A 44 -2.68 4.23 -6.32
N VAL A 45 -1.56 4.60 -5.71
CA VAL A 45 -1.05 3.98 -4.48
C VAL A 45 -0.55 5.09 -3.58
N ARG A 46 -1.07 5.17 -2.34
CA ARG A 46 -0.65 6.23 -1.41
C ARG A 46 -0.88 5.84 0.03
N TRP A 47 -0.16 6.48 0.93
CA TRP A 47 -0.40 6.38 2.35
C TRP A 47 -1.60 7.25 2.74
N ALA A 48 -2.42 6.74 3.63
CA ALA A 48 -3.53 7.47 4.22
C ALA A 48 -3.49 7.18 5.73
N GLY A 49 -2.94 8.11 6.51
CA GLY A 49 -2.67 7.85 7.92
C GLY A 49 -1.64 6.73 8.06
N ASP A 50 -1.97 5.70 8.81
CA ASP A 50 -1.08 4.56 9.06
C ASP A 50 -1.41 3.35 8.18
N ALA A 51 -2.09 3.58 7.05
CA ALA A 51 -2.44 2.53 6.10
C ALA A 51 -2.10 2.96 4.68
N VAL A 52 -1.93 1.98 3.80
CA VAL A 52 -1.70 2.23 2.37
C VAL A 52 -3.00 1.97 1.63
N VAL A 53 -3.42 2.93 0.81
CA VAL A 53 -4.63 2.80 0.01
C VAL A 53 -4.25 2.56 -1.44
N VAL A 54 -4.76 1.48 -2.01
CA VAL A 54 -4.62 1.14 -3.42
C VAL A 54 -5.96 1.38 -4.09
N ALA A 55 -5.96 2.31 -5.04
CA ALA A 55 -7.16 2.64 -5.81
C ALA A 55 -7.10 2.00 -7.18
N TYR A 56 -8.23 1.50 -7.65
CA TYR A 56 -8.35 0.82 -8.94
C TYR A 56 -9.17 1.67 -9.90
N ARG A 57 -8.95 1.48 -11.20
CA ARG A 57 -9.65 2.23 -12.26
C ARG A 57 -11.16 2.00 -12.25
N ASN A 58 -11.60 0.84 -11.74
CA ASN A 58 -13.01 0.53 -11.66
C ASN A 58 -13.72 1.17 -10.46
N GLY A 59 -13.00 2.00 -9.69
CA GLY A 59 -13.54 2.68 -8.51
C GLY A 59 -13.36 1.92 -7.20
N THR A 60 -12.88 0.68 -7.26
CA THR A 60 -12.59 -0.09 -6.06
C THR A 60 -11.38 0.51 -5.34
N ARG A 61 -11.42 0.51 -4.01
CA ARG A 61 -10.28 0.91 -3.18
C ARG A 61 -10.09 -0.09 -2.07
N MET A 62 -8.82 -0.41 -1.82
CA MET A 62 -8.43 -1.33 -0.76
C MET A 62 -7.49 -0.61 0.20
N ARG A 63 -7.74 -0.76 1.49
CA ARG A 63 -6.86 -0.24 2.54
C ARG A 63 -6.03 -1.39 3.07
N TYR A 64 -4.70 -1.24 3.01
CA TYR A 64 -3.77 -2.21 3.56
C TYR A 64 -3.21 -1.67 4.87
N TYR A 65 -3.51 -2.34 5.98
CA TYR A 65 -3.02 -1.97 7.30
C TYR A 65 -1.83 -2.80 7.75
N GLY A 66 -1.21 -3.53 6.83
CA GLY A 66 0.01 -4.29 7.04
C GLY A 66 0.61 -4.76 5.72
N PRO A 67 1.83 -5.31 5.77
CA PRO A 67 2.58 -5.68 4.55
C PRO A 67 2.11 -6.98 3.89
N TYR A 68 1.19 -7.70 4.52
CA TYR A 68 0.70 -8.97 3.97
C TYR A 68 -0.65 -8.76 3.30
N GLY A 69 -0.88 -9.49 2.20
CA GLY A 69 -2.10 -9.35 1.42
C GLY A 69 -3.39 -9.63 2.19
N SER A 70 -3.32 -10.42 3.26
CA SER A 70 -4.47 -10.69 4.10
C SER A 70 -4.83 -9.54 5.04
N GLN A 71 -3.93 -8.56 5.21
CA GLN A 71 -4.12 -7.43 6.11
C GLN A 71 -4.73 -6.26 5.36
N ARG A 72 -5.90 -6.48 4.76
CA ARG A 72 -6.56 -5.47 3.94
C ARG A 72 -8.07 -5.50 4.13
N GLU A 73 -8.71 -4.40 3.78
CA GLU A 73 -10.16 -4.31 3.74
C GLU A 73 -10.59 -3.43 2.58
N SER A 74 -11.79 -3.69 2.06
CA SER A 74 -12.39 -2.84 1.04
C SER A 74 -12.95 -1.58 1.71
N ILE A 75 -12.78 -0.46 1.04
CA ILE A 75 -13.30 0.82 1.53
C ILE A 75 -14.59 1.17 0.79
#